data_f77a48626842128dd69f71ef51e71865
#
_entry.id   f77a48626842128dd69f71ef51e71865
#
_cell.length_a   1.000
_cell.length_b   1.000
_cell.length_c   1.000
_cell.angle_alpha   90.00
_cell.angle_beta   90.00
_cell.angle_gamma   90.00
#
_symmetry.space_group_name_H-M   'P 1'
#
loop_
_entity.id
_entity.type
_entity.pdbx_description
1 polymer ?
#
loop_
_entity_poly.entity_id
_entity_poly.type
_entity_poly.pdbx_seq_one_letter_code
_entity_poly.pdbx_strand_id
1 'polypeptide(L)'
;QLARPTVALITNAGEAHLAGLGSVAAVARAKGEIFSGLQHDGIAVINADDAYAGLWRQLAAPHRCLTFGMDHPADVSAECTLAITGSVVRLKTPQGEIDMRLSLLGKHNVMNALAAAGASIAAGVKLDDIRKGLEKLKAMSGRLEIKPGIRGARILDDTYNANPSSLVAGVE
;
A
#
# COMPACT_ATOMS: atom_id res chain seq x y z
N GLN A 1 -8.52 13.42 19.15
CA GLN A 1 -7.03 13.39 18.98
C GLN A 1 -6.37 12.49 20.03
N LEU A 2 -6.74 11.19 20.06
CA LEU A 2 -6.18 10.23 21.04
C LEU A 2 -4.77 9.75 20.64
N ALA A 3 -4.53 9.53 19.34
CA ALA A 3 -3.22 9.22 18.80
C ALA A 3 -2.59 10.49 18.22
N ARG A 4 -1.30 10.68 18.45
CA ARG A 4 -0.50 11.77 17.88
C ARG A 4 0.62 11.13 17.04
N PRO A 5 0.30 10.58 15.86
CA PRO A 5 1.26 9.85 15.06
C PRO A 5 2.32 10.78 14.47
N THR A 6 3.54 10.27 14.30
CA THR A 6 4.60 10.93 13.53
C THR A 6 4.49 10.64 12.03
N VAL A 7 3.83 9.52 11.68
CA VAL A 7 3.56 9.13 10.29
C VAL A 7 2.11 8.68 10.19
N ALA A 8 1.38 9.19 9.21
CA ALA A 8 0.03 8.76 8.87
C ALA A 8 -0.03 8.37 7.40
N LEU A 9 -0.56 7.17 7.12
CA LEU A 9 -0.62 6.59 5.78
C LEU A 9 -2.07 6.34 5.37
N ILE A 10 -2.41 6.70 4.12
CA ILE A 10 -3.64 6.25 3.46
C ILE A 10 -3.26 5.46 2.21
N THR A 11 -3.72 4.20 2.15
CA THR A 11 -3.45 3.31 1.02
C THR A 11 -4.36 3.56 -0.17
N ASN A 12 -5.66 3.71 0.06
CA ASN A 12 -6.66 3.96 -0.98
C ASN A 12 -8.00 4.41 -0.37
N ALA A 13 -8.91 4.89 -1.24
CA ALA A 13 -10.33 5.00 -0.95
C ALA A 13 -11.10 4.10 -1.93
N GLY A 14 -11.60 2.98 -1.45
CA GLY A 14 -12.38 2.02 -2.23
C GLY A 14 -13.85 1.98 -1.79
N GLU A 15 -14.63 1.11 -2.43
CA GLU A 15 -16.07 0.93 -2.18
C GLU A 15 -16.40 0.24 -0.83
N ALA A 16 -15.40 0.02 0.02
CA ALA A 16 -15.61 -0.52 1.36
C ALA A 16 -16.37 0.49 2.24
N HIS A 17 -17.31 -0.01 3.06
CA HIS A 17 -18.11 0.77 4.01
C HIS A 17 -19.12 1.76 3.40
N LEU A 18 -19.50 1.60 2.13
CA LEU A 18 -20.49 2.48 1.47
C LEU A 18 -21.83 2.53 2.20
N ALA A 19 -22.26 1.42 2.84
CA ALA A 19 -23.51 1.37 3.61
C ALA A 19 -23.57 2.39 4.76
N GLY A 20 -22.40 2.74 5.34
CA GLY A 20 -22.32 3.71 6.44
C GLY A 20 -21.98 5.14 6.00
N LEU A 21 -21.21 5.29 4.94
CA LEU A 21 -20.66 6.59 4.51
C LEU A 21 -21.29 7.13 3.23
N GLY A 22 -22.07 6.32 2.52
CA GLY A 22 -22.91 6.72 1.37
C GLY A 22 -22.16 6.92 0.05
N SER A 23 -20.86 7.25 0.05
CA SER A 23 -20.08 7.43 -1.18
C SER A 23 -18.58 7.23 -0.97
N VAL A 24 -17.86 6.88 -2.04
CA VAL A 24 -16.38 6.77 -2.00
C VAL A 24 -15.73 8.12 -1.62
N ALA A 25 -16.32 9.23 -2.05
CA ALA A 25 -15.83 10.56 -1.67
C ALA A 25 -15.97 10.81 -0.15
N ALA A 26 -17.02 10.32 0.48
CA ALA A 26 -17.17 10.41 1.93
C ALA A 26 -16.18 9.49 2.65
N VAL A 27 -15.93 8.28 2.12
CA VAL A 27 -14.86 7.38 2.60
C VAL A 27 -13.50 8.06 2.52
N ALA A 28 -13.18 8.71 1.42
CA ALA A 28 -11.91 9.41 1.23
C ALA A 28 -11.74 10.57 2.24
N ARG A 29 -12.80 11.36 2.49
CA ARG A 29 -12.77 12.42 3.51
C ARG A 29 -12.56 11.86 4.90
N ALA A 30 -13.35 10.84 5.29
CA ALA A 30 -13.23 10.19 6.59
C ALA A 30 -11.83 9.61 6.83
N LYS A 31 -11.24 8.94 5.82
CA LYS A 31 -9.84 8.48 5.90
C LYS A 31 -8.86 9.65 6.05
N GLY A 32 -9.10 10.77 5.35
CA GLY A 32 -8.25 11.96 5.41
C GLY A 32 -8.20 12.63 6.78
N GLU A 33 -9.20 12.40 7.64
CA GLU A 33 -9.21 12.91 9.03
C GLU A 33 -8.00 12.44 9.85
N ILE A 34 -7.35 11.33 9.47
CA ILE A 34 -6.13 10.83 10.14
C ILE A 34 -5.03 11.89 10.18
N PHE A 35 -4.95 12.73 9.17
CA PHE A 35 -3.90 13.77 9.08
C PHE A 35 -4.06 14.88 10.11
N SER A 36 -5.29 15.15 10.59
CA SER A 36 -5.52 16.14 11.65
C SER A 36 -4.90 15.74 12.99
N GLY A 37 -4.55 14.45 13.15
CA GLY A 37 -3.88 13.92 14.34
C GLY A 37 -2.36 13.95 14.26
N LEU A 38 -1.76 14.26 13.11
CA LEU A 38 -0.30 14.30 12.95
C LEU A 38 0.36 15.28 13.93
N GLN A 39 1.53 14.91 14.45
CA GLN A 39 2.40 15.84 15.19
C GLN A 39 2.88 16.94 14.24
N HIS A 40 3.36 18.06 14.81
CA HIS A 40 3.81 19.22 14.04
C HIS A 40 4.78 18.88 12.89
N ASP A 41 5.72 17.99 13.13
CA ASP A 41 6.74 17.51 12.17
C ASP A 41 6.35 16.18 11.53
N GLY A 42 5.09 15.75 11.71
CA GLY A 42 4.58 14.50 11.17
C GLY A 42 4.54 14.50 9.64
N ILE A 43 4.62 13.31 9.06
CA ILE A 43 4.65 13.10 7.61
C ILE A 43 3.38 12.34 7.19
N ALA A 44 2.67 12.88 6.20
CA ALA A 44 1.57 12.22 5.53
C ALA A 44 2.10 11.35 4.39
N VAL A 45 1.75 10.07 4.36
CA VAL A 45 2.11 9.16 3.27
C VAL A 45 0.86 8.87 2.44
N ILE A 46 0.90 9.21 1.15
CA ILE A 46 -0.28 9.30 0.29
C ILE A 46 -0.06 8.49 -0.98
N ASN A 47 -1.05 7.66 -1.35
CA ASN A 47 -1.09 6.99 -2.64
C ASN A 47 -1.34 8.01 -3.76
N ALA A 48 -0.35 8.19 -4.66
CA ALA A 48 -0.44 9.11 -5.80
C ALA A 48 -1.37 8.59 -6.90
N ASP A 49 -1.61 7.28 -6.95
CA ASP A 49 -2.46 6.63 -7.95
C ASP A 49 -3.94 6.66 -7.58
N ASP A 50 -4.27 7.06 -6.35
CA ASP A 50 -5.66 7.16 -5.91
C ASP A 50 -6.31 8.46 -6.41
N ALA A 51 -7.54 8.36 -6.88
CA ALA A 51 -8.32 9.51 -7.37
C ALA A 51 -8.47 10.64 -6.34
N TYR A 52 -8.33 10.33 -5.06
CA TYR A 52 -8.42 11.29 -3.95
C TYR A 52 -7.06 11.78 -3.43
N ALA A 53 -5.96 11.47 -4.11
CA ALA A 53 -4.61 11.93 -3.73
C ALA A 53 -4.55 13.46 -3.55
N GLY A 54 -5.20 14.22 -4.44
CA GLY A 54 -5.29 15.69 -4.36
C GLY A 54 -6.02 16.18 -3.10
N LEU A 55 -7.13 15.55 -2.76
CA LEU A 55 -7.87 15.84 -1.53
C LEU A 55 -7.00 15.57 -0.29
N TRP A 56 -6.31 14.44 -0.24
CA TRP A 56 -5.49 14.09 0.92
C TRP A 56 -4.29 14.98 1.09
N ARG A 57 -3.66 15.46 0.00
CA ARG A 57 -2.61 16.48 0.08
C ARG A 57 -3.12 17.79 0.69
N GLN A 58 -4.35 18.21 0.34
CA GLN A 58 -4.97 19.39 0.93
C GLN A 58 -5.28 19.20 2.42
N LEU A 59 -5.83 18.03 2.80
CA LEU A 59 -6.15 17.72 4.20
C LEU A 59 -4.90 17.53 5.07
N ALA A 60 -3.79 17.09 4.48
CA ALA A 60 -2.51 16.95 5.17
C ALA A 60 -1.78 18.27 5.40
N ALA A 61 -2.13 19.35 4.69
CA ALA A 61 -1.47 20.64 4.87
C ALA A 61 -1.62 21.17 6.32
N PRO A 62 -0.55 21.74 6.92
CA PRO A 62 0.76 22.09 6.35
C PRO A 62 1.83 21.01 6.47
N HIS A 63 1.49 19.76 6.82
CA HIS A 63 2.47 18.69 7.01
C HIS A 63 3.18 18.32 5.70
N ARG A 64 4.39 17.79 5.83
CA ARG A 64 5.12 17.21 4.70
C ARG A 64 4.37 15.99 4.18
N CYS A 65 4.30 15.87 2.84
CA CYS A 65 3.76 14.70 2.18
C CYS A 65 4.89 13.90 1.53
N LEU A 66 4.83 12.58 1.68
CA LEU A 66 5.59 11.60 0.91
C LEU A 66 4.58 10.80 0.11
N THR A 67 4.79 10.67 -1.18
CA THR A 67 3.87 9.96 -2.07
C THR A 67 4.42 8.60 -2.48
N PHE A 68 3.52 7.64 -2.72
CA PHE A 68 3.88 6.37 -3.35
C PHE A 68 2.89 6.05 -4.47
N GLY A 69 3.36 5.32 -5.49
CA GLY A 69 2.54 4.94 -6.64
C GLY A 69 3.35 4.22 -7.71
N MET A 70 2.64 3.64 -8.67
CA MET A 70 3.21 2.95 -9.83
C MET A 70 2.82 3.60 -11.15
N ASP A 71 1.63 4.22 -11.22
CA ASP A 71 1.03 4.72 -12.45
C ASP A 71 1.18 6.25 -12.59
N HIS A 72 1.38 6.97 -11.46
CA HIS A 72 1.62 8.41 -11.43
C HIS A 72 2.98 8.74 -10.80
N PRO A 73 3.58 9.89 -11.12
CA PRO A 73 4.81 10.35 -10.49
C PRO A 73 4.68 10.38 -8.96
N ALA A 74 5.59 9.70 -8.26
CA ALA A 74 5.60 9.59 -6.82
C ALA A 74 7.04 9.54 -6.26
N ASP A 75 7.20 9.93 -4.99
CA ASP A 75 8.50 9.90 -4.29
C ASP A 75 9.01 8.47 -4.09
N VAL A 76 8.09 7.53 -3.87
CA VAL A 76 8.36 6.09 -3.74
C VAL A 76 7.61 5.38 -4.85
N SER A 77 8.33 4.79 -5.78
CA SER A 77 7.76 4.09 -6.93
C SER A 77 8.48 2.77 -7.20
N ALA A 78 7.97 1.98 -8.13
CA ALA A 78 8.64 0.74 -8.51
C ALA A 78 8.45 0.41 -9.99
N GLU A 79 9.49 -0.20 -10.55
CA GLU A 79 9.38 -1.05 -11.72
C GLU A 79 9.29 -2.50 -11.23
N CYS A 80 8.36 -3.30 -11.76
CA CYS A 80 8.21 -4.67 -11.32
C CYS A 80 7.92 -5.63 -12.47
N THR A 81 8.43 -6.86 -12.32
CA THR A 81 8.04 -8.01 -13.14
C THR A 81 7.27 -8.96 -12.24
N LEU A 82 5.99 -9.16 -12.56
CA LEU A 82 5.13 -10.09 -11.85
C LEU A 82 5.38 -11.53 -12.30
N ALA A 83 5.42 -12.45 -11.36
CA ALA A 83 5.54 -13.88 -11.62
C ALA A 83 4.62 -14.66 -10.69
N ILE A 84 4.33 -15.92 -11.06
CA ILE A 84 3.45 -16.83 -10.28
C ILE A 84 4.00 -17.25 -8.92
N THR A 85 5.24 -16.87 -8.60
CA THR A 85 5.89 -17.15 -7.30
C THR A 85 6.30 -15.89 -6.55
N GLY A 86 5.80 -14.73 -6.97
CA GLY A 86 6.14 -13.44 -6.39
C GLY A 86 6.50 -12.40 -7.45
N SER A 87 7.15 -11.35 -7.05
CA SER A 87 7.53 -10.23 -7.94
C SER A 87 8.99 -9.85 -7.76
N VAL A 88 9.67 -9.55 -8.87
CA VAL A 88 10.96 -8.86 -8.84
C VAL A 88 10.67 -7.37 -8.95
N VAL A 89 11.16 -6.60 -7.99
CA VAL A 89 10.82 -5.19 -7.82
C VAL A 89 12.09 -4.36 -7.74
N ARG A 90 12.20 -3.34 -8.58
CA ARG A 90 13.17 -2.25 -8.43
C ARG A 90 12.45 -1.10 -7.75
N LEU A 91 12.71 -0.94 -6.46
CA LEU A 91 12.17 0.14 -5.64
C LEU A 91 12.98 1.41 -5.88
N LYS A 92 12.29 2.52 -6.19
CA LYS A 92 12.88 3.87 -6.36
C LYS A 92 12.38 4.77 -5.25
N THR A 93 13.29 5.45 -4.56
CA THR A 93 12.97 6.25 -3.38
C THR A 93 13.86 7.49 -3.28
N PRO A 94 13.53 8.47 -2.44
CA PRO A 94 14.42 9.59 -2.14
C PRO A 94 15.77 9.19 -1.52
N GLN A 95 15.89 7.97 -0.98
CA GLN A 95 17.15 7.43 -0.42
C GLN A 95 17.99 6.68 -1.48
N GLY A 96 17.49 6.51 -2.71
CA GLY A 96 18.12 5.76 -3.79
C GLY A 96 17.25 4.63 -4.32
N GLU A 97 17.85 3.77 -5.15
CA GLU A 97 17.18 2.63 -5.75
C GLU A 97 17.72 1.31 -5.18
N ILE A 98 16.85 0.29 -5.09
CA ILE A 98 17.24 -1.04 -4.63
C ILE A 98 16.38 -2.11 -5.27
N ASP A 99 17.04 -3.20 -5.71
CA ASP A 99 16.36 -4.38 -6.22
C ASP A 99 15.99 -5.32 -5.06
N MET A 100 14.79 -5.89 -5.10
CA MET A 100 14.29 -6.84 -4.11
C MET A 100 13.33 -7.86 -4.71
N ARG A 101 13.07 -8.94 -3.97
CA ARG A 101 12.06 -9.94 -4.31
C ARG A 101 10.94 -9.94 -3.28
N LEU A 102 9.71 -9.80 -3.77
CA LEU A 102 8.52 -9.97 -2.95
C LEU A 102 7.93 -11.35 -3.20
N SER A 103 7.75 -12.14 -2.14
CA SER A 103 7.07 -13.44 -2.21
C SER A 103 5.55 -13.30 -2.30
N LEU A 104 5.03 -12.09 -2.29
CA LEU A 104 3.61 -11.78 -2.40
C LEU A 104 3.21 -11.61 -3.86
N LEU A 105 2.01 -12.10 -4.22
CA LEU A 105 1.50 -12.10 -5.59
C LEU A 105 0.73 -10.81 -5.91
N GLY A 106 0.76 -10.42 -7.18
CA GLY A 106 -0.09 -9.39 -7.75
C GLY A 106 0.40 -7.95 -7.54
N LYS A 107 -0.02 -7.07 -8.45
CA LYS A 107 0.31 -5.63 -8.46
C LYS A 107 -0.09 -4.93 -7.16
N HIS A 108 -1.24 -5.31 -6.59
CA HIS A 108 -1.72 -4.72 -5.33
C HIS A 108 -0.78 -4.97 -4.15
N ASN A 109 -0.07 -6.10 -4.11
CA ASN A 109 0.94 -6.36 -3.07
C ASN A 109 2.24 -5.58 -3.32
N VAL A 110 2.59 -5.28 -4.56
CA VAL A 110 3.66 -4.30 -4.86
C VAL A 110 3.26 -2.92 -4.35
N MET A 111 2.01 -2.47 -4.59
CA MET A 111 1.50 -1.21 -4.03
C MET A 111 1.51 -1.18 -2.49
N ASN A 112 1.14 -2.28 -1.84
CA ASN A 112 1.24 -2.41 -0.38
C ASN A 112 2.70 -2.31 0.11
N ALA A 113 3.65 -2.88 -0.64
CA ALA A 113 5.08 -2.78 -0.34
C ALA A 113 5.60 -1.34 -0.52
N LEU A 114 5.13 -0.61 -1.55
CA LEU A 114 5.44 0.82 -1.73
C LEU A 114 4.90 1.66 -0.57
N ALA A 115 3.66 1.41 -0.14
CA ALA A 115 3.05 2.05 1.01
C ALA A 115 3.86 1.82 2.29
N ALA A 116 4.26 0.57 2.54
CA ALA A 116 5.10 0.19 3.69
C ALA A 116 6.49 0.83 3.60
N ALA A 117 7.11 0.86 2.42
CA ALA A 117 8.39 1.53 2.20
C ALA A 117 8.27 3.04 2.46
N GLY A 118 7.24 3.70 1.94
CA GLY A 118 6.98 5.11 2.17
C GLY A 118 6.81 5.45 3.65
N ALA A 119 6.01 4.66 4.38
CA ALA A 119 5.84 4.84 5.82
C ALA A 119 7.14 4.61 6.60
N SER A 120 7.93 3.62 6.21
CA SER A 120 9.22 3.32 6.84
C SER A 120 10.26 4.43 6.58
N ILE A 121 10.30 4.97 5.35
CA ILE A 121 11.16 6.11 5.00
C ILE A 121 10.76 7.35 5.81
N ALA A 122 9.45 7.62 5.91
CA ALA A 122 8.93 8.71 6.72
C ALA A 122 9.28 8.55 8.21
N ALA A 123 9.41 7.32 8.70
CA ALA A 123 9.87 6.99 10.05
C ALA A 123 11.40 6.96 10.19
N GLY A 124 12.16 7.28 9.14
CA GLY A 124 13.64 7.36 9.19
C GLY A 124 14.37 6.01 9.03
N VAL A 125 13.67 4.96 8.57
CA VAL A 125 14.28 3.63 8.34
C VAL A 125 15.16 3.66 7.09
N LYS A 126 16.32 3.02 7.14
CA LYS A 126 17.25 2.91 6.02
C LYS A 126 16.72 1.96 4.93
N LEU A 127 17.02 2.26 3.68
CA LEU A 127 16.54 1.52 2.52
C LEU A 127 16.90 0.03 2.56
N ASP A 128 18.11 -0.32 2.99
CA ASP A 128 18.53 -1.73 3.15
C ASP A 128 17.69 -2.52 4.16
N ASP A 129 17.29 -1.87 5.26
CA ASP A 129 16.48 -2.54 6.30
C ASP A 129 15.02 -2.67 5.84
N ILE A 130 14.52 -1.69 5.06
CA ILE A 130 13.22 -1.79 4.37
C ILE A 130 13.23 -2.99 3.42
N ARG A 131 14.24 -3.12 2.56
CA ARG A 131 14.39 -4.26 1.66
C ARG A 131 14.36 -5.59 2.42
N LYS A 132 15.22 -5.76 3.44
CA LYS A 132 15.28 -6.98 4.26
C LYS A 132 13.94 -7.30 4.93
N GLY A 133 13.19 -6.28 5.36
CA GLY A 133 11.86 -6.44 5.94
C GLY A 133 10.84 -6.94 4.92
N LEU A 134 10.78 -6.31 3.76
CA LEU A 134 9.84 -6.63 2.69
C LEU A 134 10.10 -8.02 2.08
N GLU A 135 11.38 -8.41 1.90
CA GLU A 135 11.75 -9.74 1.38
C GLU A 135 11.38 -10.90 2.31
N LYS A 136 11.24 -10.63 3.63
CA LYS A 136 10.81 -11.64 4.62
C LYS A 136 9.31 -11.86 4.66
N LEU A 137 8.52 -10.99 4.01
CA LEU A 137 7.06 -11.12 4.01
C LEU A 137 6.65 -12.41 3.30
N LYS A 138 5.70 -13.11 3.92
CA LYS A 138 5.02 -14.29 3.36
C LYS A 138 3.54 -13.98 3.22
N ALA A 139 2.87 -14.67 2.29
CA ALA A 139 1.43 -14.59 2.19
C ALA A 139 0.79 -14.99 3.54
N MET A 140 -0.15 -14.19 3.99
CA MET A 140 -0.99 -14.55 5.14
C MET A 140 -2.06 -15.53 4.67
N SER A 141 -2.45 -16.45 5.55
CA SER A 141 -3.52 -17.40 5.25
C SER A 141 -4.79 -16.68 4.80
N GLY A 142 -5.37 -17.15 3.70
CA GLY A 142 -6.55 -16.54 3.10
C GLY A 142 -6.34 -15.21 2.37
N ARG A 143 -5.09 -14.83 2.06
CA ARG A 143 -4.74 -13.64 1.28
C ARG A 143 -3.82 -14.01 0.12
N LEU A 144 -4.42 -14.44 -1.00
CA LEU A 144 -3.71 -14.91 -2.19
C LEU A 144 -2.63 -15.96 -1.88
N GLU A 145 -2.90 -16.82 -0.92
CA GLU A 145 -2.02 -17.91 -0.54
C GLU A 145 -2.12 -19.06 -1.54
N ILE A 146 -0.99 -19.49 -2.12
CA ILE A 146 -0.97 -20.65 -3.00
C ILE A 146 -0.90 -21.93 -2.17
N LYS A 147 -1.91 -22.78 -2.29
CA LYS A 147 -1.98 -24.10 -1.66
C LYS A 147 -1.90 -25.22 -2.71
N PRO A 148 -1.25 -26.34 -2.38
CA PRO A 148 -1.27 -27.50 -3.26
C PRO A 148 -2.68 -28.12 -3.30
N GLY A 149 -3.17 -28.41 -4.50
CA GLY A 149 -4.40 -29.12 -4.74
C GLY A 149 -4.16 -30.55 -5.22
N ILE A 150 -5.23 -31.32 -5.43
CA ILE A 150 -5.16 -32.67 -5.96
C ILE A 150 -4.67 -32.66 -7.42
N ARG A 151 -3.97 -33.73 -7.83
CA ARG A 151 -3.45 -33.93 -9.20
C ARG A 151 -2.55 -32.79 -9.70
N GLY A 152 -1.80 -32.15 -8.80
CA GLY A 152 -0.90 -31.06 -9.16
C GLY A 152 -1.57 -29.70 -9.39
N ALA A 153 -2.87 -29.57 -9.12
CA ALA A 153 -3.56 -28.28 -9.14
C ALA A 153 -3.00 -27.34 -8.08
N ARG A 154 -3.10 -26.05 -8.34
CA ARG A 154 -2.80 -25.00 -7.37
C ARG A 154 -4.10 -24.29 -7.00
N ILE A 155 -4.32 -24.13 -5.72
CA ILE A 155 -5.46 -23.40 -5.16
C ILE A 155 -4.95 -22.03 -4.73
N LEU A 156 -5.56 -20.97 -5.22
CA LEU A 156 -5.31 -19.63 -4.74
C LEU A 156 -6.36 -19.30 -3.67
N ASP A 157 -5.92 -19.27 -2.41
CA ASP A 157 -6.78 -19.01 -1.26
C ASP A 157 -6.80 -17.50 -0.94
N ASP A 158 -7.92 -16.84 -1.20
CA ASP A 158 -8.19 -15.43 -0.88
C ASP A 158 -9.48 -15.28 -0.06
N THR A 159 -9.67 -16.16 0.93
CA THR A 159 -10.92 -16.31 1.68
C THR A 159 -11.06 -15.38 2.90
N TYR A 160 -10.02 -14.61 3.25
CA TYR A 160 -10.05 -13.75 4.44
C TYR A 160 -11.14 -12.68 4.37
N ASN A 161 -11.31 -12.04 3.24
CA ASN A 161 -12.36 -11.05 2.99
C ASN A 161 -12.58 -10.91 1.48
N ALA A 162 -13.81 -10.72 1.06
CA ALA A 162 -14.14 -10.55 -0.35
C ALA A 162 -15.05 -9.33 -0.54
N ASN A 163 -14.70 -8.53 -1.54
CA ASN A 163 -15.57 -7.54 -2.16
C ASN A 163 -15.31 -7.57 -3.68
N PRO A 164 -16.20 -7.01 -4.52
CA PRO A 164 -16.04 -7.09 -5.98
C PRO A 164 -14.68 -6.60 -6.47
N SER A 165 -14.21 -5.48 -5.97
CA SER A 165 -12.93 -4.89 -6.39
C SER A 165 -11.71 -5.71 -5.95
N SER A 166 -11.75 -6.33 -4.75
CA SER A 166 -10.65 -7.19 -4.30
C SER A 166 -10.60 -8.51 -5.08
N LEU A 167 -11.75 -9.05 -5.50
CA LEU A 167 -11.80 -10.25 -6.31
C LEU A 167 -11.19 -10.00 -7.70
N VAL A 168 -11.53 -8.89 -8.35
CA VAL A 168 -10.92 -8.49 -9.64
C VAL A 168 -9.39 -8.38 -9.50
N ALA A 169 -8.91 -7.65 -8.51
CA ALA A 169 -7.47 -7.49 -8.27
C ALA A 169 -6.73 -8.81 -7.95
N GLY A 170 -7.45 -9.85 -7.51
CA GLY A 170 -6.88 -11.17 -7.23
C GLY A 170 -6.78 -12.08 -8.45
N VAL A 171 -7.50 -11.79 -9.55
CA VAL A 171 -7.47 -12.59 -10.78
C VAL A 171 -6.68 -11.93 -11.92
N GLU A 172 -6.27 -10.67 -11.79
CA GLU A 172 -5.32 -9.95 -12.65
C GLU A 172 -3.86 -10.26 -12.29
#